data_c843886bd4bd3d5fab7aba1435eb6029
#
_entry.id   c843886bd4bd3d5fab7aba1435eb6029
#
_cell.length_a   1.000
_cell.length_b   1.000
_cell.length_c   1.000
_cell.angle_alpha   90.00
_cell.angle_beta   90.00
_cell.angle_gamma   90.00
#
_symmetry.space_group_name_H-M   'P 1'
#
loop_
_entity.id
_entity.type
_entity.pdbx_description
1 polymer ?
#
loop_
_entity_poly.entity_id
_entity_poly.type
_entity_poly.pdbx_seq_one_letter_code
_entity_poly.pdbx_strand_id
1 'polypeptide(L)'
;MNLKIISLKSFDKDVKRLYKRYRSLAKDLVVLRDDLLANPTAGIALGHDLYKIRVANSSIPTGKSAGFRVVYYFYNTQTLYLLTIFSKSDLENIDDKQLLKLLA
;
A
#
# COMPACT_ATOMS: atom_id res chain seq x y z
N MET A 1 15.45 -16.52 1.49
CA MET A 1 15.28 -15.69 0.28
C MET A 1 15.05 -14.24 0.69
N ASN A 2 15.83 -13.33 0.15
CA ASN A 2 15.77 -11.93 0.59
C ASN A 2 14.91 -11.10 -0.36
N LEU A 3 13.67 -10.85 0.05
CA LEU A 3 12.81 -9.95 -0.68
C LEU A 3 13.25 -8.50 -0.40
N LYS A 4 13.43 -7.72 -1.46
CA LYS A 4 13.72 -6.30 -1.37
C LYS A 4 12.43 -5.52 -1.61
N ILE A 5 12.09 -4.59 -0.72
CA ILE A 5 10.93 -3.71 -0.88
C ILE A 5 11.44 -2.32 -1.20
N ILE A 6 11.01 -1.79 -2.34
CA ILE A 6 11.44 -0.47 -2.82
C ILE A 6 10.20 0.42 -2.93
N SER A 7 10.24 1.60 -2.32
CA SER A 7 9.18 2.59 -2.48
C SER A 7 9.51 3.52 -3.64
N LEU A 8 8.54 3.75 -4.51
CA LEU A 8 8.69 4.70 -5.62
C LEU A 8 8.41 6.11 -5.15
N LYS A 9 8.82 7.11 -5.93
CA LYS A 9 8.61 8.52 -5.59
C LYS A 9 7.14 8.85 -5.36
N SER A 10 6.25 8.25 -6.14
CA SER A 10 4.81 8.44 -5.97
C SER A 10 4.34 7.98 -4.60
N PHE A 11 4.85 6.83 -4.14
CA PHE A 11 4.54 6.32 -2.81
C PHE A 11 5.09 7.26 -1.72
N ASP A 12 6.33 7.70 -1.88
CA ASP A 12 6.98 8.57 -0.90
C ASP A 12 6.24 9.92 -0.76
N LYS A 13 5.74 10.46 -1.86
CA LYS A 13 4.93 11.68 -1.84
C LYS A 13 3.63 11.47 -1.08
N ASP A 14 2.98 10.34 -1.32
CA ASP A 14 1.73 9.99 -0.63
C ASP A 14 1.96 9.86 0.87
N VAL A 15 3.05 9.19 1.25
CA VAL A 15 3.41 9.01 2.66
C VAL A 15 3.63 10.37 3.33
N LYS A 16 4.37 11.26 2.67
CA LYS A 16 4.66 12.57 3.22
C LYS A 16 3.37 13.35 3.46
N ARG A 17 2.44 13.31 2.51
CA ARG A 17 1.14 13.97 2.63
C ARG A 17 0.29 13.38 3.75
N LEU A 18 0.20 12.06 3.80
CA LEU A 18 -0.63 11.36 4.78
C LEU A 18 -0.05 11.46 6.20
N TYR A 19 1.26 11.51 6.34
CA TYR A 19 1.91 11.59 7.64
C TYR A 19 1.53 12.86 8.40
N LYS A 20 1.28 13.94 7.69
CA LYS A 20 0.84 15.19 8.33
C LYS A 20 -0.50 15.02 9.04
N ARG A 21 -1.35 14.15 8.52
CA ARG A 21 -2.69 13.90 9.05
C ARG A 21 -2.71 12.70 10.01
N TYR A 22 -1.90 11.68 9.72
CA TYR A 22 -1.87 10.44 10.48
C TYR A 22 -0.45 10.19 10.99
N ARG A 23 -0.17 10.65 12.21
CA ARG A 23 1.18 10.63 12.77
C ARG A 23 1.73 9.24 13.06
N SER A 24 0.87 8.24 13.20
CA SER A 24 1.31 6.86 13.41
C SER A 24 1.56 6.10 12.10
N LEU A 25 1.54 6.79 10.95
CA LEU A 25 1.72 6.13 9.65
C LEU A 25 3.03 5.36 9.56
N ALA A 26 4.13 5.91 10.10
CA ALA A 26 5.42 5.22 10.06
C ALA A 26 5.34 3.85 10.74
N LYS A 27 4.64 3.77 11.86
CA LYS A 27 4.42 2.52 12.59
C LYS A 27 3.58 1.55 11.75
N ASP A 28 2.56 2.05 11.08
CA ASP A 28 1.68 1.23 10.25
C ASP A 28 2.42 0.69 9.03
N LEU A 29 3.37 1.46 8.48
CA LEU A 29 4.19 1.00 7.36
C LEU A 29 5.19 -0.09 7.75
N VAL A 30 5.65 -0.10 9.00
CA VAL A 30 6.48 -1.20 9.51
C VAL A 30 5.67 -2.49 9.52
N VAL A 31 4.42 -2.44 9.96
CA VAL A 31 3.53 -3.60 9.94
C VAL A 31 3.31 -4.09 8.51
N LEU A 32 3.07 -3.18 7.57
CA LEU A 32 2.93 -3.52 6.15
C LEU A 32 4.17 -4.22 5.63
N ARG A 33 5.36 -3.67 5.92
CA ARG A 33 6.62 -4.28 5.50
C ARG A 33 6.74 -5.72 6.01
N ASP A 34 6.45 -5.92 7.28
CA ASP A 34 6.56 -7.25 7.88
C ASP A 34 5.57 -8.22 7.25
N ASP A 35 4.34 -7.77 6.99
CA ASP A 35 3.32 -8.59 6.33
C ASP A 35 3.76 -9.00 4.92
N LEU A 36 4.31 -8.06 4.15
CA LEU A 36 4.75 -8.35 2.78
C LEU A 36 6.01 -9.20 2.73
N LEU A 37 6.92 -9.04 3.70
CA LEU A 37 8.09 -9.92 3.79
C LEU A 37 7.68 -11.35 4.10
N ALA A 38 6.62 -11.53 4.89
CA ALA A 38 6.10 -12.85 5.21
C ALA A 38 5.31 -13.45 4.03
N ASN A 39 4.58 -12.62 3.29
CA ASN A 39 3.77 -13.08 2.15
C ASN A 39 3.63 -11.97 1.10
N PRO A 40 4.51 -11.95 0.10
CA PRO A 40 4.48 -10.89 -0.92
C PRO A 40 3.20 -10.83 -1.76
N THR A 41 2.41 -11.91 -1.80
CA THR A 41 1.15 -11.95 -2.53
C THR A 41 -0.07 -11.86 -1.63
N ALA A 42 0.10 -11.30 -0.42
CA ALA A 42 -0.99 -11.17 0.55
C ALA A 42 -2.12 -10.26 0.06
N GLY A 43 -1.83 -9.31 -0.82
CA GLY A 43 -2.83 -8.41 -1.37
C GLY A 43 -3.76 -9.09 -2.38
N ILE A 44 -4.77 -8.35 -2.82
CA ILE A 44 -5.69 -8.80 -3.86
C ILE A 44 -5.07 -8.47 -5.23
N ALA A 45 -4.96 -9.48 -6.09
CA ALA A 45 -4.40 -9.30 -7.42
C ALA A 45 -5.31 -8.42 -8.28
N LEU A 46 -4.72 -7.42 -8.93
CA LEU A 46 -5.42 -6.50 -9.84
C LEU A 46 -5.16 -6.82 -11.31
N GLY A 47 -4.32 -7.81 -11.59
CA GLY A 47 -3.79 -8.06 -12.92
C GLY A 47 -2.47 -7.33 -13.15
N HIS A 48 -1.72 -7.75 -14.18
CA HIS A 48 -0.43 -7.14 -14.55
C HIS A 48 0.58 -7.11 -13.41
N ASP A 49 0.55 -8.14 -12.54
CA ASP A 49 1.44 -8.28 -11.37
C ASP A 49 1.28 -7.16 -10.34
N LEU A 50 0.14 -6.47 -10.35
CA LEU A 50 -0.22 -5.46 -9.38
C LEU A 50 -1.13 -6.05 -8.31
N TYR A 51 -0.97 -5.56 -7.09
CA TYR A 51 -1.75 -6.01 -5.92
C TYR A 51 -2.20 -4.80 -5.13
N LYS A 52 -3.34 -4.96 -4.45
CA LYS A 52 -3.87 -3.96 -3.53
C LYS A 52 -4.00 -4.61 -2.16
N ILE A 53 -3.45 -3.98 -1.12
CA ILE A 53 -3.50 -4.51 0.23
C ILE A 53 -4.04 -3.46 1.20
N ARG A 54 -4.80 -3.93 2.19
CA ARG A 54 -5.32 -3.09 3.26
C ARG A 54 -4.30 -2.97 4.37
N VAL A 55 -4.17 -1.77 4.92
CA VAL A 55 -3.27 -1.48 6.05
C VAL A 55 -4.07 -0.78 7.13
N ALA A 56 -4.07 -1.31 8.33
CA ALA A 56 -4.75 -0.66 9.45
C ALA A 56 -4.12 0.70 9.71
N ASN A 57 -4.96 1.70 9.98
CA ASN A 57 -4.52 3.03 10.41
C ASN A 57 -4.60 3.10 11.92
N SER A 58 -3.46 3.01 12.61
CA SER A 58 -3.43 2.99 14.07
C SER A 58 -3.76 4.34 14.70
N SER A 59 -3.87 5.40 13.89
CA SER A 59 -4.33 6.71 14.35
C SER A 59 -5.86 6.76 14.56
N ILE A 60 -6.59 5.77 14.05
CA ILE A 60 -8.04 5.69 14.18
C ILE A 60 -8.44 4.31 14.71
N PRO A 61 -9.53 4.19 15.48
CA PRO A 61 -9.90 2.93 16.16
C PRO A 61 -10.73 1.97 15.30
N THR A 62 -10.61 1.99 13.98
CA THR A 62 -11.51 1.24 13.08
C THR A 62 -10.79 0.18 12.28
N GLY A 63 -10.00 -0.60 12.58
CA GLY A 63 -9.42 -1.74 11.87
C GLY A 63 -9.06 -1.50 10.41
N LYS A 64 -8.70 -2.59 9.73
CA LYS A 64 -8.17 -2.53 8.35
C LYS A 64 -9.17 -2.04 7.31
N SER A 65 -10.47 -2.25 7.54
CA SER A 65 -11.49 -1.88 6.56
C SER A 65 -11.56 -0.36 6.32
N ALA A 66 -11.23 0.45 7.33
CA ALA A 66 -11.27 1.90 7.25
C ALA A 66 -9.86 2.52 7.20
N GLY A 67 -8.83 1.72 7.02
CA GLY A 67 -7.45 2.19 7.02
C GLY A 67 -6.96 2.65 5.66
N PHE A 68 -5.69 2.36 5.41
CA PHE A 68 -5.06 2.69 4.13
C PHE A 68 -5.20 1.55 3.13
N ARG A 69 -5.03 1.91 1.87
CA ARG A 69 -4.85 0.96 0.78
C ARG A 69 -3.51 1.23 0.14
N VAL A 70 -2.75 0.18 -0.12
CA VAL A 70 -1.45 0.27 -0.79
C VAL A 70 -1.52 -0.56 -2.05
N VAL A 71 -1.06 0.02 -3.17
CA VAL A 71 -0.90 -0.71 -4.41
C VAL A 71 0.59 -0.96 -4.61
N TYR A 72 0.93 -2.20 -4.92
CA TYR A 72 2.31 -2.57 -5.13
C TYR A 72 2.42 -3.51 -6.34
N TYR A 73 3.66 -3.58 -6.86
CA TYR A 73 4.00 -4.41 -8.01
C TYR A 73 4.96 -5.49 -7.57
N PHE A 74 4.64 -6.72 -7.87
CA PHE A 74 5.49 -7.86 -7.52
C PHE A 74 5.51 -8.84 -8.70
N TYR A 75 6.54 -8.73 -9.54
CA TYR A 75 6.70 -9.55 -10.73
C TYR A 75 7.57 -10.78 -10.48
N ASN A 76 8.72 -10.57 -9.88
CA ASN A 76 9.63 -11.67 -9.60
C ASN A 76 9.75 -11.89 -8.10
N THR A 77 10.43 -12.96 -7.69
CA THR A 77 10.49 -13.37 -6.29
C THR A 77 11.48 -12.54 -5.46
N GLN A 78 12.11 -11.52 -6.01
CA GLN A 78 13.19 -10.80 -5.36
C GLN A 78 12.89 -9.35 -5.00
N THR A 79 12.02 -8.68 -5.76
CA THR A 79 11.79 -7.26 -5.56
C THR A 79 10.30 -6.93 -5.64
N LEU A 80 9.85 -6.12 -4.69
CA LEU A 80 8.49 -5.62 -4.60
C LEU A 80 8.53 -4.10 -4.59
N TYR A 81 7.73 -3.46 -5.44
CA TYR A 81 7.69 -2.00 -5.56
C TYR A 81 6.41 -1.44 -4.98
N LEU A 82 6.53 -0.55 -4.00
CA LEU A 82 5.38 0.17 -3.45
C LEU A 82 5.09 1.36 -4.36
N LEU A 83 3.89 1.41 -4.93
CA LEU A 83 3.53 2.38 -5.95
C LEU A 83 2.77 3.58 -5.41
N THR A 84 1.74 3.32 -4.60
CA THR A 84 0.91 4.38 -4.05
C THR A 84 0.24 3.91 -2.76
N ILE A 85 -0.09 4.87 -1.90
CA ILE A 85 -0.86 4.64 -0.68
C ILE A 85 -1.92 5.74 -0.58
N PHE A 86 -3.12 5.37 -0.19
CA PHE A 86 -4.20 6.33 0.03
C PHE A 86 -5.08 5.86 1.19
N SER A 87 -5.74 6.80 1.84
CA SER A 87 -6.72 6.43 2.84
C SER A 87 -8.04 6.09 2.15
N LYS A 88 -8.78 5.15 2.72
CA LYS A 88 -10.08 4.78 2.15
C LYS A 88 -11.03 5.97 2.11
N SER A 89 -10.95 6.85 3.12
CA SER A 89 -11.82 8.02 3.17
C SER A 89 -11.56 9.02 2.04
N ASP A 90 -10.33 9.06 1.51
CA ASP A 90 -9.99 9.98 0.43
C ASP A 90 -10.38 9.44 -0.94
N LEU A 91 -10.23 8.13 -1.17
CA LEU A 91 -10.47 7.51 -2.47
C LEU A 91 -11.42 6.31 -2.35
N GLU A 92 -12.46 6.47 -1.56
CA GLU A 92 -13.39 5.39 -1.23
C GLU A 92 -14.05 4.77 -2.46
N ASN A 93 -14.39 5.59 -3.44
CA ASN A 93 -15.16 5.17 -4.61
C ASN A 93 -14.31 4.89 -5.85
N ILE A 94 -12.99 4.90 -5.71
CA ILE A 94 -12.15 4.57 -6.86
C ILE A 94 -12.18 3.06 -7.08
N ASP A 95 -12.49 2.63 -8.30
CA ASP A 95 -12.46 1.21 -8.63
C ASP A 95 -11.08 0.79 -9.13
N ASP A 96 -10.88 -0.52 -9.27
CA ASP A 96 -9.58 -1.07 -9.64
C ASP A 96 -9.15 -0.62 -11.04
N LYS A 97 -10.09 -0.47 -11.96
CA LYS A 97 -9.81 -0.02 -13.31
C LYS A 97 -9.30 1.42 -13.34
N GLN A 98 -9.92 2.30 -12.55
CA GLN A 98 -9.48 3.67 -12.41
C GLN A 98 -8.10 3.74 -11.75
N LEU A 99 -7.87 2.90 -10.75
CA LEU A 99 -6.60 2.84 -10.05
C LEU A 99 -5.47 2.42 -10.98
N LEU A 100 -5.68 1.39 -11.79
CA LEU A 100 -4.70 0.94 -12.77
C LEU A 100 -4.39 2.03 -13.79
N LYS A 101 -5.39 2.81 -14.19
CA LYS A 101 -5.21 3.91 -15.13
C LYS A 101 -4.33 5.02 -14.56
N LEU A 102 -4.46 5.30 -13.27
CA LEU A 102 -3.61 6.29 -12.60
C LEU A 102 -2.15 5.87 -12.54
N LEU A 103 -1.88 4.57 -12.57
CA LEU A 103 -0.53 4.01 -12.47
C LEU A 103 0.12 3.79 -13.83
N ALA A 104 -0.61 3.97 -14.90
CA ALA A 104 -0.11 3.76 -16.25
C ALA A 104 0.90 4.83 -16.70
#